data_ccff684561770485f68129af28c650ad
#
_entry.id   ccff684561770485f68129af28c650ad
#
_cell.length_a   1.000
_cell.length_b   1.000
_cell.length_c   1.000
_cell.angle_alpha   90.00
_cell.angle_beta   90.00
_cell.angle_gamma   90.00
#
_symmetry.space_group_name_H-M   'P 1'
#
loop_
_entity.id
_entity.type
_entity.pdbx_description
1 polymer ?
#
loop_
_entity_poly.entity_id
_entity_poly.type
_entity_poly.pdbx_seq_one_letter_code
_entity_poly.pdbx_strand_id
1 'polypeptide(L)'
;MNIKLVTISVLAAAFVFMSDMAIAKSNQLTDDQVKQRIIDDSIASYPGTCACPFNTARNGSSCGRRSAWSKEGGYSPVCYKKEVTKDMVKEWRQQNQ
;
A
#
# COMPACT_ATOMS: atom_id res chain seq x y z
N MET A 1 -12.78 -2.84 55.32
CA MET A 1 -11.38 -3.05 55.29
C MET A 1 -10.84 -3.53 53.99
N ASN A 2 -11.41 -4.50 53.40
CA ASN A 2 -10.88 -5.08 52.18
C ASN A 2 -11.18 -4.32 50.94
N ILE A 3 -11.94 -3.29 51.10
CA ILE A 3 -12.41 -2.52 49.96
C ILE A 3 -11.30 -1.79 49.24
N LYS A 4 -10.26 -1.50 49.92
CA LYS A 4 -9.20 -0.70 49.34
C LYS A 4 -8.45 -1.34 48.22
N LEU A 5 -8.47 -2.62 48.18
CA LEU A 5 -7.69 -3.35 47.18
C LEU A 5 -8.30 -3.33 45.82
N VAL A 6 -9.60 -3.11 45.76
CA VAL A 6 -10.31 -3.21 44.49
C VAL A 6 -10.02 -2.05 43.54
N THR A 7 -9.77 -0.90 44.08
CA THR A 7 -9.63 0.29 43.25
C THR A 7 -8.37 0.36 42.45
N ILE A 8 -7.35 -0.36 42.84
CA ILE A 8 -6.07 -0.27 42.17
C ILE A 8 -6.04 -0.95 40.82
N SER A 9 -6.73 -2.06 40.70
CA SER A 9 -6.68 -2.83 39.48
C SER A 9 -7.35 -2.16 38.30
N VAL A 10 -8.26 -1.25 38.55
CA VAL A 10 -8.97 -0.58 37.46
C VAL A 10 -8.08 0.39 36.69
N LEU A 11 -7.17 1.01 37.37
CA LEU A 11 -6.30 2.00 36.74
C LEU A 11 -5.32 1.40 35.75
N ALA A 12 -4.88 0.20 35.99
CA ALA A 12 -3.94 -0.44 35.08
C ALA A 12 -4.53 -0.73 33.72
N ALA A 13 -5.78 -1.05 33.67
CA ALA A 13 -6.44 -1.37 32.42
C ALA A 13 -6.55 -0.17 31.49
N ALA A 14 -6.68 1.01 32.05
CA ALA A 14 -6.84 2.20 31.23
C ALA A 14 -5.61 2.55 30.41
N PHE A 15 -4.46 2.25 30.92
CA PHE A 15 -3.22 2.56 30.22
C PHE A 15 -3.04 1.79 28.96
N VAL A 16 -3.47 0.56 28.95
CA VAL A 16 -3.29 -0.31 27.80
C VAL A 16 -4.04 0.18 26.58
N PHE A 17 -5.23 0.70 26.77
CA PHE A 17 -6.02 1.19 25.66
C PHE A 17 -5.41 2.39 24.96
N MET A 18 -4.83 3.29 25.71
CA MET A 18 -4.25 4.47 25.11
C MET A 18 -3.06 4.18 24.21
N SER A 19 -2.28 3.19 24.58
CA SER A 19 -1.12 2.81 23.79
C SER A 19 -1.53 2.28 22.41
N ASP A 20 -2.59 1.50 22.37
CA ASP A 20 -3.04 0.92 21.11
C ASP A 20 -3.53 1.97 20.13
N MET A 21 -4.20 2.98 20.61
CA MET A 21 -4.70 4.04 19.74
C MET A 21 -3.57 4.86 19.12
N ALA A 22 -2.51 5.10 19.86
CA ALA A 22 -1.38 5.85 19.36
C ALA A 22 -0.67 5.11 18.22
N ILE A 23 -0.55 3.80 18.34
CA ILE A 23 0.10 3.00 17.31
C ILE A 23 -0.70 3.01 16.00
N ALA A 24 -2.02 2.97 16.08
CA ALA A 24 -2.87 2.94 14.90
C ALA A 24 -2.68 4.19 14.03
N LYS A 25 -2.46 5.35 14.61
CA LYS A 25 -2.29 6.58 13.86
C LYS A 25 -1.00 6.64 13.08
N SER A 26 0.05 6.04 13.59
CA SER A 26 1.37 6.14 12.98
C SER A 26 1.54 5.25 11.75
N ASN A 27 0.55 4.41 11.45
CA ASN A 27 0.65 3.47 10.33
C ASN A 27 0.02 3.96 9.03
N GLN A 28 -0.36 5.20 8.96
CA GLN A 28 -0.97 5.75 7.77
C GLN A 28 0.07 6.00 6.69
N LEU A 29 -0.20 5.52 5.49
CA LEU A 29 0.71 5.70 4.36
C LEU A 29 0.60 7.10 3.78
N THR A 30 1.72 7.64 3.30
CA THR A 30 1.73 8.90 2.56
C THR A 30 1.15 8.67 1.17
N ASP A 31 0.79 9.75 0.49
CA ASP A 31 0.30 9.66 -0.89
C ASP A 31 1.35 9.02 -1.80
N ASP A 32 2.61 9.35 -1.61
CA ASP A 32 3.68 8.77 -2.41
C ASP A 32 3.79 7.26 -2.21
N GLN A 33 3.65 6.80 -0.97
CA GLN A 33 3.65 5.38 -0.66
C GLN A 33 2.45 4.68 -1.28
N VAL A 34 1.28 5.31 -1.25
CA VAL A 34 0.08 4.76 -1.89
C VAL A 34 0.28 4.65 -3.39
N LYS A 35 0.87 5.65 -4.02
CA LYS A 35 1.16 5.61 -5.45
C LYS A 35 2.05 4.42 -5.80
N GLN A 36 3.07 4.16 -4.99
CA GLN A 36 3.93 3.02 -5.21
C GLN A 36 3.17 1.70 -5.07
N ARG A 37 2.26 1.60 -4.10
CA ARG A 37 1.43 0.41 -3.93
C ARG A 37 0.54 0.16 -5.14
N ILE A 38 -0.03 1.23 -5.69
CA ILE A 38 -0.87 1.13 -6.89
C ILE A 38 -0.05 0.61 -8.07
N ILE A 39 1.17 1.10 -8.23
CA ILE A 39 2.07 0.62 -9.29
C ILE A 39 2.40 -0.86 -9.08
N ASP A 40 2.77 -1.24 -7.87
CA ASP A 40 3.11 -2.62 -7.55
C ASP A 40 1.94 -3.56 -7.83
N ASP A 41 0.73 -3.15 -7.45
CA ASP A 41 -0.47 -3.94 -7.70
C ASP A 41 -0.74 -4.06 -9.20
N SER A 42 -0.51 -3.01 -9.93
CA SER A 42 -0.70 -3.02 -11.39
C SER A 42 0.25 -4.00 -12.07
N ILE A 43 1.50 -4.01 -11.64
CA ILE A 43 2.50 -4.93 -12.16
C ILE A 43 2.13 -6.37 -11.79
N ALA A 44 1.72 -6.59 -10.55
CA ALA A 44 1.37 -7.92 -10.06
C ALA A 44 0.14 -8.49 -10.77
N SER A 45 -0.76 -7.62 -11.22
CA SER A 45 -1.97 -8.04 -11.94
C SER A 45 -1.71 -8.43 -13.38
N TYR A 46 -0.58 -8.03 -13.94
CA TYR A 46 -0.25 -8.36 -15.32
C TYR A 46 0.23 -9.82 -15.39
N PRO A 47 -0.30 -10.61 -16.31
CA PRO A 47 0.02 -12.05 -16.35
C PRO A 47 1.42 -12.38 -16.88
N GLY A 48 2.11 -11.42 -17.46
CA GLY A 48 3.44 -11.65 -18.02
C GLY A 48 4.54 -11.06 -17.15
N THR A 49 5.78 -11.16 -17.61
CA THR A 49 6.94 -10.64 -16.90
C THR A 49 7.25 -9.20 -17.24
N CYS A 50 6.73 -8.70 -18.37
CA CYS A 50 7.04 -7.38 -18.87
C CYS A 50 5.83 -6.45 -18.82
N ALA A 51 5.41 -6.09 -17.61
CA ALA A 51 4.35 -5.11 -17.43
C ALA A 51 4.85 -3.70 -17.74
N CYS A 52 5.99 -3.33 -17.20
CA CYS A 52 6.56 -1.98 -17.30
C CYS A 52 7.93 -1.99 -17.95
N PRO A 53 8.34 -0.86 -18.57
CA PRO A 53 9.63 -0.81 -19.24
C PRO A 53 10.84 -1.11 -18.35
N PHE A 54 10.73 -0.80 -17.07
CA PHE A 54 11.81 -1.04 -16.11
C PHE A 54 11.82 -2.46 -15.55
N ASN A 55 10.84 -3.28 -15.87
CA ASN A 55 10.84 -4.67 -15.43
C ASN A 55 11.89 -5.47 -16.19
N THR A 56 12.24 -6.63 -15.65
CA THR A 56 13.27 -7.49 -16.21
C THR A 56 12.62 -8.69 -16.89
N ALA A 57 13.02 -8.95 -18.12
CA ALA A 57 12.57 -10.11 -18.86
C ALA A 57 13.26 -11.37 -18.33
N ARG A 58 12.79 -12.53 -18.74
CA ARG A 58 13.33 -13.81 -18.27
C ARG A 58 14.81 -13.99 -18.56
N ASN A 59 15.29 -13.41 -19.65
CA ASN A 59 16.69 -13.51 -20.02
C ASN A 59 17.58 -12.47 -19.32
N GLY A 60 17.02 -11.70 -18.40
CA GLY A 60 17.75 -10.71 -17.62
C GLY A 60 17.82 -9.33 -18.25
N SER A 61 17.34 -9.16 -19.47
CA SER A 61 17.35 -7.85 -20.11
C SER A 61 16.13 -7.03 -19.69
N SER A 62 16.25 -5.70 -19.85
CA SER A 62 15.16 -4.78 -19.57
C SER A 62 14.01 -4.99 -20.55
N CYS A 63 12.78 -4.91 -20.07
CA CYS A 63 11.62 -5.08 -20.91
C CYS A 63 11.46 -3.97 -21.96
N GLY A 64 11.71 -2.72 -21.55
CA GLY A 64 11.68 -1.59 -22.47
C GLY A 64 10.43 -1.53 -23.32
N ARG A 65 10.61 -1.43 -24.62
CA ARG A 65 9.50 -1.33 -25.56
C ARG A 65 8.66 -2.59 -25.67
N ARG A 66 9.15 -3.69 -25.18
CA ARG A 66 8.41 -4.96 -25.18
C ARG A 66 7.38 -5.03 -24.05
N SER A 67 7.40 -4.06 -23.13
CA SER A 67 6.48 -4.05 -22.02
C SER A 67 5.04 -3.78 -22.48
N ALA A 68 4.08 -4.22 -21.66
CA ALA A 68 2.68 -3.96 -21.92
C ALA A 68 2.39 -2.47 -21.90
N TRP A 69 3.09 -1.72 -21.06
CA TRP A 69 2.98 -0.27 -20.99
C TRP A 69 3.30 0.40 -22.31
N SER A 70 4.30 -0.11 -23.03
CA SER A 70 4.75 0.47 -24.30
C SER A 70 3.93 0.00 -25.50
N LYS A 71 3.23 -1.11 -25.37
CA LYS A 71 2.46 -1.68 -26.49
C LYS A 71 1.03 -1.22 -26.47
N GLU A 72 0.47 -1.00 -27.64
CA GLU A 72 -0.93 -0.63 -27.77
C GLU A 72 -1.82 -1.87 -27.73
N GLY A 73 -3.03 -1.67 -27.22
CA GLY A 73 -4.10 -2.66 -27.29
C GLY A 73 -4.03 -3.75 -26.26
N GLY A 74 -4.84 -3.65 -25.24
CA GLY A 74 -4.94 -4.65 -24.21
C GLY A 74 -4.65 -4.09 -22.85
N TYR A 75 -3.58 -4.54 -22.25
CA TYR A 75 -3.23 -4.09 -20.91
C TYR A 75 -2.62 -2.71 -20.92
N SER A 76 -3.00 -1.91 -19.93
CA SER A 76 -2.42 -0.59 -19.74
C SER A 76 -2.00 -0.46 -18.29
N PRO A 77 -0.91 -1.12 -17.89
CA PRO A 77 -0.47 -1.05 -16.48
C PRO A 77 -0.02 0.34 -16.12
N VAL A 78 -0.15 0.65 -14.83
CA VAL A 78 0.36 1.90 -14.26
C VAL A 78 1.80 1.63 -13.84
N CYS A 79 2.74 2.37 -14.40
CA CYS A 79 4.16 2.13 -14.19
C CYS A 79 4.88 3.27 -13.49
N TYR A 80 4.36 4.49 -13.57
CA TYR A 80 5.02 5.67 -13.03
C TYR A 80 4.10 6.46 -12.12
N LYS A 81 4.66 7.05 -11.08
CA LYS A 81 3.87 7.80 -10.08
C LYS A 81 3.09 8.94 -10.70
N LYS A 82 3.62 9.57 -11.74
CA LYS A 82 2.92 10.66 -12.43
C LYS A 82 1.62 10.21 -13.09
N GLU A 83 1.47 8.92 -13.32
CA GLU A 83 0.27 8.36 -13.91
C GLU A 83 -0.83 8.08 -12.87
N VAL A 84 -0.47 8.12 -11.60
CA VAL A 84 -1.42 7.86 -10.51
C VAL A 84 -2.10 9.17 -10.14
N THR A 85 -3.41 9.24 -10.38
CA THR A 85 -4.21 10.43 -10.09
C THR A 85 -4.61 10.48 -8.62
N LYS A 86 -5.08 11.64 -8.19
CA LYS A 86 -5.61 11.81 -6.84
C LYS A 86 -6.80 10.91 -6.58
N ASP A 87 -7.64 10.73 -7.60
CA ASP A 87 -8.80 9.85 -7.48
C ASP A 87 -8.39 8.40 -7.28
N MET A 88 -7.35 7.96 -7.96
CA MET A 88 -6.82 6.61 -7.79
C MET A 88 -6.30 6.39 -6.37
N VAL A 89 -5.62 7.38 -5.82
CA VAL A 89 -5.14 7.31 -4.43
C VAL A 89 -6.31 7.22 -3.46
N LYS A 90 -7.32 8.06 -3.68
CA LYS A 90 -8.50 8.07 -2.82
C LYS A 90 -9.22 6.73 -2.85
N GLU A 91 -9.41 6.18 -4.03
CA GLU A 91 -10.07 4.90 -4.19
C GLU A 91 -9.27 3.77 -3.53
N TRP A 92 -7.97 3.79 -3.70
CA TRP A 92 -7.10 2.80 -3.07
C TRP A 92 -7.24 2.83 -1.55
N ARG A 93 -7.26 4.03 -0.98
CA ARG A 93 -7.42 4.18 0.47
C ARG A 93 -8.75 3.66 0.96
N GLN A 94 -9.82 3.88 0.20
CA GLN A 94 -11.14 3.38 0.57
C GLN A 94 -11.19 1.86 0.58
N GLN A 95 -10.42 1.21 -0.26
CA GLN A 95 -10.40 -0.25 -0.36
C GLN A 95 -9.43 -0.90 0.62
N ASN A 96 -8.41 -0.21 1.03
CA ASN A 96 -7.29 -0.79 1.77
C ASN A 96 -7.05 -0.20 3.17
N GLN A 97 -7.77 0.83 3.54
CA GLN A 97 -7.59 1.46 4.85
C GLN A 97 -8.91 1.70 5.60
#